data_eaf5352fee6ea4a777ee5c03e363f74e
#
_entry.id   eaf5352fee6ea4a777ee5c03e363f74e
#
_cell.length_a   1.000
_cell.length_b   1.000
_cell.length_c   1.000
_cell.angle_alpha   90.00
_cell.angle_beta   90.00
_cell.angle_gamma   90.00
#
_symmetry.space_group_name_H-M   'P 1'
#
loop_
_entity.id
_entity.type
_entity.pdbx_description
1 polymer ?
#
loop_
_entity_poly.entity_id
_entity_poly.type
_entity_poly.pdbx_seq_one_letter_code
_entity_poly.pdbx_strand_id
1 'polypeptide(L)'
;MILHRYFLLGATIGALAACGSDSTSPKFITPAASGLVRFINAVPDTGFQDFRFTDVVDGVPNVEFVNMPFRGGTNVAFQRAVVGTHHIRVFMGSSNTMRVKNPANTNLADSIDITNVPSIVSTVMADTTFSFQQDVAQTFVFYGSARAGAQKFLITTDARPNLTLASGNLGFRTTNLTAGPVDVYLVPGATLAAAPSGTPVITNLASLGTSSYVTQAVAAATDGYTVFVTDAGALTLVARVLMPVGAALVPAVPGVSGQLDPVAGSRISGSVFTGYIFPPSVAGSKAAVFAAPGVGLTIDKNPPAS
;
A
#
# COMPACT_ATOMS: atom_id res chain seq x y z
N MET A 1 -82.93 -13.03 13.04
CA MET A 1 -81.66 -13.52 13.62
C MET A 1 -80.59 -13.73 12.51
N ILE A 2 -80.43 -12.71 11.64
CA ILE A 2 -79.48 -12.79 10.47
C ILE A 2 -78.65 -11.49 10.33
N LEU A 3 -78.77 -10.50 11.22
CA LEU A 3 -78.09 -9.19 11.04
C LEU A 3 -76.71 -9.09 11.80
N HIS A 4 -76.30 -10.07 12.56
CA HIS A 4 -75.06 -9.97 13.39
C HIS A 4 -73.84 -10.63 12.77
N ARG A 5 -73.90 -11.28 11.62
CA ARG A 5 -72.76 -11.99 10.98
C ARG A 5 -71.95 -11.18 9.97
N TYR A 6 -72.51 -10.00 9.54
CA TYR A 6 -71.80 -9.19 8.54
C TYR A 6 -70.95 -8.05 9.12
N PHE A 7 -71.10 -7.77 10.43
CA PHE A 7 -70.32 -6.71 11.07
C PHE A 7 -68.91 -7.14 11.51
N LEU A 8 -68.66 -8.46 11.59
CA LEU A 8 -67.37 -8.98 11.99
C LEU A 8 -66.40 -9.20 10.80
N LEU A 9 -66.88 -9.18 9.58
CA LEU A 9 -66.04 -9.34 8.38
C LEU A 9 -65.50 -8.03 7.85
N GLY A 10 -66.08 -6.91 8.23
CA GLY A 10 -65.66 -5.58 7.81
C GLY A 10 -64.51 -5.00 8.64
N ALA A 11 -64.32 -5.50 9.87
CA ALA A 11 -63.29 -4.96 10.77
C ALA A 11 -61.89 -5.61 10.58
N THR A 12 -61.83 -6.74 9.92
CA THR A 12 -60.56 -7.46 9.65
C THR A 12 -59.85 -7.02 8.38
N ILE A 13 -60.51 -6.32 7.47
CA ILE A 13 -59.89 -5.85 6.22
C ILE A 13 -59.26 -4.46 6.41
N GLY A 14 -59.68 -3.70 7.45
CA GLY A 14 -59.11 -2.36 7.76
C GLY A 14 -57.73 -2.41 8.48
N ALA A 15 -57.36 -3.55 9.07
CA ALA A 15 -56.13 -3.65 9.85
C ALA A 15 -54.88 -4.07 9.00
N LEU A 16 -55.12 -4.49 7.76
CA LEU A 16 -54.01 -4.84 6.85
C LEU A 16 -53.52 -3.69 5.97
N ALA A 17 -54.20 -2.55 5.99
CA ALA A 17 -53.76 -1.37 5.23
C ALA A 17 -52.89 -0.38 6.04
N ALA A 18 -52.61 -0.68 7.31
CA ALA A 18 -51.77 0.17 8.18
C ALA A 18 -50.33 -0.30 8.32
N CYS A 19 -49.90 -1.34 7.57
CA CYS A 19 -48.48 -1.50 7.32
C CYS A 19 -48.09 -0.47 6.27
N GLY A 20 -47.95 0.78 6.75
CA GLY A 20 -47.37 1.84 5.97
C GLY A 20 -46.08 1.35 5.36
N SER A 21 -45.99 1.44 4.06
CA SER A 21 -44.79 1.27 3.29
C SER A 21 -43.75 2.30 3.73
N ASP A 22 -43.10 2.08 4.88
CA ASP A 22 -41.77 2.60 5.07
C ASP A 22 -40.87 1.85 4.11
N SER A 23 -41.07 2.10 2.81
CA SER A 23 -40.07 1.82 1.80
C SER A 23 -38.91 2.83 2.02
N THR A 24 -38.26 2.72 3.14
CA THR A 24 -36.85 3.12 3.22
C THR A 24 -36.12 2.12 2.36
N SER A 25 -36.25 2.26 1.04
CA SER A 25 -35.30 1.68 0.12
C SER A 25 -33.93 1.96 0.71
N PRO A 26 -33.09 0.94 0.93
CA PRO A 26 -31.77 1.20 1.48
C PRO A 26 -31.17 2.28 0.58
N LYS A 27 -30.92 3.48 1.16
CA LYS A 27 -30.19 4.51 0.45
C LYS A 27 -28.85 3.87 0.14
N PHE A 28 -28.65 3.50 -1.11
CA PHE A 28 -27.33 3.15 -1.58
C PHE A 28 -26.48 4.40 -1.40
N ILE A 29 -25.67 4.42 -0.34
CA ILE A 29 -24.71 5.47 -0.13
C ILE A 29 -23.70 5.29 -1.27
N THR A 30 -23.74 6.21 -2.24
CA THR A 30 -22.71 6.23 -3.29
C THR A 30 -21.37 6.35 -2.57
N PRO A 31 -20.45 5.40 -2.76
CA PRO A 31 -19.16 5.50 -2.13
C PRO A 31 -18.52 6.86 -2.45
N ALA A 32 -17.96 7.52 -1.44
CA ALA A 32 -17.28 8.78 -1.66
C ALA A 32 -16.16 8.60 -2.70
N ALA A 33 -16.03 9.58 -3.60
CA ALA A 33 -14.91 9.61 -4.54
C ALA A 33 -13.59 9.47 -3.77
N SER A 34 -12.73 8.59 -4.23
CA SER A 34 -11.49 8.28 -3.50
C SER A 34 -10.29 8.15 -4.43
N GLY A 35 -9.15 8.63 -3.96
CA GLY A 35 -7.84 8.24 -4.44
C GLY A 35 -7.28 7.04 -3.67
N LEU A 36 -6.07 6.66 -3.99
CA LEU A 36 -5.35 5.59 -3.32
C LEU A 36 -4.05 6.15 -2.75
N VAL A 37 -3.70 5.74 -1.54
CA VAL A 37 -2.48 6.17 -0.87
C VAL A 37 -1.74 4.98 -0.28
N ARG A 38 -0.41 5.05 -0.33
CA ARG A 38 0.51 4.11 0.32
C ARG A 38 1.62 4.90 0.97
N PHE A 39 2.08 4.46 2.14
CA PHE A 39 3.19 5.06 2.86
C PHE A 39 4.37 4.10 2.96
N ILE A 40 5.58 4.63 2.76
CA ILE A 40 6.85 3.92 2.90
C ILE A 40 7.77 4.72 3.82
N ASN A 41 8.21 4.09 4.89
CA ASN A 41 9.23 4.65 5.77
C ASN A 41 10.63 4.35 5.20
N ALA A 42 11.31 5.40 4.72
CA ALA A 42 12.66 5.35 4.19
C ALA A 42 13.67 6.18 5.02
N VAL A 43 13.36 6.51 6.28
CA VAL A 43 14.23 7.24 7.18
C VAL A 43 15.15 6.27 7.92
N PRO A 44 16.47 6.24 7.63
CA PRO A 44 17.38 5.18 8.07
C PRO A 44 17.89 5.33 9.50
N ASP A 45 17.58 6.42 10.19
CA ASP A 45 18.14 6.78 11.50
C ASP A 45 17.08 6.93 12.60
N THR A 46 15.86 6.43 12.37
CA THR A 46 14.76 6.44 13.35
C THR A 46 14.12 5.07 13.47
N GLY A 47 13.23 4.89 14.47
CA GLY A 47 12.44 3.69 14.67
C GLY A 47 11.20 3.64 13.77
N PHE A 48 10.14 3.04 14.32
CA PHE A 48 8.85 2.96 13.65
C PHE A 48 8.24 4.35 13.45
N GLN A 49 7.44 4.48 12.40
CA GLN A 49 6.72 5.70 12.09
C GLN A 49 5.25 5.41 11.85
N ASP A 50 4.42 6.37 12.18
CA ASP A 50 3.00 6.38 11.86
C ASP A 50 2.70 7.50 10.90
N PHE A 51 2.01 7.18 9.82
CA PHE A 51 1.45 8.13 8.89
C PHE A 51 -0.06 8.17 9.05
N ARG A 52 -0.61 9.35 9.32
CA ARG A 52 -2.03 9.51 9.62
C ARG A 52 -2.60 10.76 8.96
N PHE A 53 -3.87 10.66 8.58
CA PHE A 53 -4.71 11.83 8.35
C PHE A 53 -5.25 12.30 9.69
N THR A 54 -5.13 13.60 9.97
CA THR A 54 -5.51 14.17 11.27
C THR A 54 -6.76 15.05 11.22
N ASP A 55 -7.37 15.18 10.05
CA ASP A 55 -8.59 15.96 9.78
C ASP A 55 -9.80 15.08 9.43
N VAL A 56 -9.80 13.84 9.89
CA VAL A 56 -10.85 12.88 9.52
C VAL A 56 -12.15 13.20 10.18
N VAL A 57 -13.21 13.14 9.37
CA VAL A 57 -14.60 13.24 9.82
C VAL A 57 -15.10 11.86 10.23
N ASP A 58 -15.81 11.79 11.35
CA ASP A 58 -16.44 10.56 11.83
C ASP A 58 -17.24 9.84 10.73
N GLY A 59 -17.06 8.53 10.64
CA GLY A 59 -17.78 7.68 9.69
C GLY A 59 -17.15 7.56 8.29
N VAL A 60 -16.02 8.21 8.04
CA VAL A 60 -15.24 8.03 6.80
C VAL A 60 -14.03 7.16 7.08
N PRO A 61 -13.68 6.19 6.20
CA PRO A 61 -12.45 5.40 6.34
C PRO A 61 -11.24 6.31 6.47
N ASN A 62 -10.52 6.18 7.57
CA ASN A 62 -9.30 6.94 7.82
C ASN A 62 -8.11 6.25 7.17
N VAL A 63 -7.23 7.05 6.57
CA VAL A 63 -5.93 6.56 6.11
C VAL A 63 -4.97 6.53 7.28
N GLU A 64 -4.53 5.34 7.62
CA GLU A 64 -3.62 5.12 8.73
C GLU A 64 -2.62 4.02 8.42
N PHE A 65 -1.33 4.34 8.50
CA PHE A 65 -0.25 3.38 8.45
C PHE A 65 0.51 3.46 9.79
N VAL A 66 0.41 2.42 10.57
CA VAL A 66 0.89 2.38 11.96
C VAL A 66 2.09 1.47 12.09
N ASN A 67 3.04 1.87 12.94
CA ASN A 67 4.24 1.08 13.25
C ASN A 67 5.04 0.65 12.00
N MET A 68 5.18 1.56 11.04
CA MET A 68 5.91 1.30 9.82
C MET A 68 7.43 1.33 10.12
N PRO A 69 8.12 0.17 10.08
CA PRO A 69 9.57 0.13 10.30
C PRO A 69 10.32 0.79 9.14
N PHE A 70 11.58 1.12 9.33
CA PHE A 70 12.48 1.48 8.22
C PHE A 70 12.45 0.38 7.15
N ARG A 71 12.30 0.77 5.88
CA ARG A 71 12.00 -0.09 4.73
C ARG A 71 10.59 -0.74 4.80
N GLY A 72 9.77 -0.31 5.74
CA GLY A 72 8.37 -0.73 5.83
C GLY A 72 7.50 -0.11 4.75
N GLY A 73 6.37 -0.74 4.49
CA GLY A 73 5.42 -0.31 3.47
C GLY A 73 5.56 -1.01 2.12
N THR A 74 6.66 -1.74 1.88
CA THR A 74 6.85 -2.44 0.61
C THR A 74 5.84 -3.57 0.38
N ASN A 75 5.32 -4.18 1.44
CA ASN A 75 4.27 -5.21 1.37
C ASN A 75 2.87 -4.66 1.72
N VAL A 76 2.73 -3.34 1.87
CA VAL A 76 1.46 -2.74 2.29
C VAL A 76 0.63 -2.38 1.07
N ALA A 77 -0.65 -2.78 1.11
CA ALA A 77 -1.62 -2.41 0.09
C ALA A 77 -1.95 -0.91 0.15
N PHE A 78 -2.43 -0.38 -0.97
CA PHE A 78 -3.01 0.95 -0.98
C PHE A 78 -4.24 1.01 -0.09
N GLN A 79 -4.39 2.12 0.64
CA GLN A 79 -5.61 2.49 1.33
C GLN A 79 -6.38 3.53 0.52
N ARG A 80 -7.69 3.57 0.70
CA ARG A 80 -8.53 4.60 0.06
C ARG A 80 -8.45 5.89 0.86
N ALA A 81 -8.15 6.99 0.16
CA ALA A 81 -8.23 8.35 0.68
C ALA A 81 -9.40 9.08 0.03
N VAL A 82 -10.24 9.74 0.81
CA VAL A 82 -11.31 10.59 0.27
C VAL A 82 -10.69 11.71 -0.54
N VAL A 83 -11.34 12.09 -1.66
CA VAL A 83 -10.90 13.21 -2.50
C VAL A 83 -10.97 14.51 -1.73
N GLY A 84 -9.97 15.34 -1.89
CA GLY A 84 -9.87 16.64 -1.22
C GLY A 84 -8.51 16.87 -0.60
N THR A 85 -8.38 17.98 0.09
CA THR A 85 -7.14 18.31 0.82
C THR A 85 -7.25 17.81 2.24
N HIS A 86 -6.28 16.98 2.64
CA HIS A 86 -6.20 16.39 3.97
C HIS A 86 -4.95 16.84 4.69
N HIS A 87 -5.08 16.98 6.00
CA HIS A 87 -3.97 17.27 6.90
C HIS A 87 -3.31 15.97 7.31
N ILE A 88 -2.00 15.86 7.03
CA ILE A 88 -1.21 14.65 7.21
C ILE A 88 -0.14 14.90 8.25
N ARG A 89 0.03 13.97 9.18
CA ARG A 89 1.15 13.92 10.10
C ARG A 89 1.89 12.62 10.04
N VAL A 90 3.21 12.71 10.19
CA VAL A 90 4.07 11.57 10.48
C VAL A 90 4.54 11.69 11.91
N PHE A 91 4.28 10.66 12.70
CA PHE A 91 4.72 10.58 14.09
C PHE A 91 5.85 9.57 14.22
N MET A 92 6.77 9.82 15.16
CA MET A 92 7.69 8.79 15.61
C MET A 92 6.91 7.81 16.47
N GLY A 93 6.66 6.62 15.92
CA GLY A 93 5.96 5.54 16.62
C GLY A 93 6.92 4.77 17.53
N SER A 94 6.37 4.16 18.57
CA SER A 94 7.02 3.05 19.25
C SER A 94 6.02 1.90 19.33
N SER A 95 6.47 0.70 19.05
CA SER A 95 5.62 -0.50 19.06
C SER A 95 4.88 -0.75 20.38
N ASN A 96 5.30 -0.11 21.45
CA ASN A 96 4.76 -0.29 22.79
C ASN A 96 3.80 0.82 23.26
N THR A 97 3.81 2.00 22.63
CA THR A 97 3.06 3.17 23.12
C THR A 97 1.71 3.35 22.46
N MET A 98 1.44 2.67 21.34
CA MET A 98 0.24 2.87 20.55
C MET A 98 -0.86 1.82 20.77
N ARG A 99 -0.61 0.82 21.60
CA ARG A 99 -1.59 -0.17 22.01
C ARG A 99 -1.85 -0.03 23.50
N VAL A 100 -2.65 0.94 23.88
CA VAL A 100 -3.20 0.96 25.24
C VAL A 100 -4.37 0.00 25.23
N LYS A 101 -4.29 -1.05 26.04
CA LYS A 101 -5.44 -1.92 26.33
C LYS A 101 -6.57 -1.04 26.82
N ASN A 102 -7.69 -1.03 26.11
CA ASN A 102 -8.92 -0.49 26.67
C ASN A 102 -9.28 -1.33 27.90
N PRO A 103 -9.31 -0.78 29.12
CA PRO A 103 -9.61 -1.54 30.32
C PRO A 103 -11.00 -2.17 30.31
N ALA A 104 -11.91 -1.69 29.45
CA ALA A 104 -13.24 -2.24 29.27
C ALA A 104 -13.31 -3.39 28.24
N ASN A 105 -12.27 -3.59 27.42
CA ASN A 105 -12.25 -4.63 26.40
C ASN A 105 -10.86 -5.29 26.33
N THR A 106 -10.73 -6.43 26.98
CA THR A 106 -9.45 -7.14 27.14
C THR A 106 -8.95 -7.81 25.84
N ASN A 107 -9.73 -7.85 24.77
CA ASN A 107 -9.45 -8.61 23.56
C ASN A 107 -9.13 -7.77 22.33
N LEU A 108 -9.33 -6.46 22.37
CA LEU A 108 -9.04 -5.56 21.26
C LEU A 108 -8.01 -4.52 21.70
N ALA A 109 -6.93 -4.44 20.95
CA ALA A 109 -6.02 -3.31 21.04
C ALA A 109 -6.67 -2.16 20.26
N ASP A 110 -7.39 -1.29 20.93
CA ASP A 110 -7.87 -0.06 20.32
C ASP A 110 -6.66 0.83 20.00
N SER A 111 -6.61 1.34 18.80
CA SER A 111 -5.69 2.42 18.47
C SER A 111 -6.18 3.66 19.24
N ILE A 112 -5.42 4.11 20.22
CA ILE A 112 -5.74 5.37 20.88
C ILE A 112 -5.28 6.51 19.98
N ASP A 113 -6.17 7.45 19.79
CA ASP A 113 -5.79 8.75 19.26
C ASP A 113 -4.78 9.39 20.24
N ILE A 114 -3.51 9.33 19.86
CA ILE A 114 -2.40 9.86 20.66
C ILE A 114 -2.49 11.37 20.90
N THR A 115 -3.36 12.08 20.18
CA THR A 115 -3.57 13.51 20.40
C THR A 115 -4.33 13.79 21.72
N ASN A 116 -5.02 12.79 22.27
CA ASN A 116 -5.87 12.93 23.45
C ASN A 116 -5.30 12.26 24.72
N VAL A 117 -4.11 11.65 24.66
CA VAL A 117 -3.49 11.04 25.84
C VAL A 117 -2.34 11.91 26.36
N PRO A 118 -2.52 12.67 27.45
CA PRO A 118 -1.55 13.65 27.93
C PRO A 118 -0.19 13.05 28.34
N SER A 119 -0.12 11.74 28.55
CA SER A 119 1.09 11.04 28.97
C SER A 119 1.95 10.50 27.83
N ILE A 120 1.47 10.57 26.57
CA ILE A 120 2.22 10.06 25.41
C ILE A 120 2.79 11.27 24.66
N VAL A 121 4.07 11.51 24.83
CA VAL A 121 4.80 12.49 24.01
C VAL A 121 5.13 11.83 22.68
N SER A 122 4.31 12.08 21.67
CA SER A 122 4.64 11.69 20.30
C SER A 122 5.42 12.82 19.62
N THR A 123 6.57 12.49 19.04
CA THR A 123 7.31 13.44 18.23
C THR A 123 6.70 13.52 16.84
N VAL A 124 6.19 14.69 16.46
CA VAL A 124 5.77 14.98 15.10
C VAL A 124 7.01 15.16 14.24
N MET A 125 7.17 14.32 13.22
CA MET A 125 8.29 14.35 12.29
C MET A 125 7.97 15.13 11.02
N ALA A 126 6.70 15.17 10.62
CA ALA A 126 6.19 15.98 9.53
C ALA A 126 4.74 16.37 9.82
N ASP A 127 4.39 17.59 9.42
CA ASP A 127 3.07 18.18 9.53
C ASP A 127 2.80 18.97 8.24
N THR A 128 1.86 18.52 7.42
CA THR A 128 1.65 19.08 6.08
C THR A 128 0.24 18.76 5.56
N THR A 129 -0.12 19.36 4.42
CA THR A 129 -1.38 19.09 3.73
C THR A 129 -1.11 18.59 2.31
N PHE A 130 -1.95 17.66 1.84
CA PHE A 130 -1.94 17.17 0.46
C PHE A 130 -3.34 17.06 -0.09
N SER A 131 -3.47 17.30 -1.40
CA SER A 131 -4.71 17.12 -2.13
C SER A 131 -4.74 15.79 -2.86
N PHE A 132 -5.77 15.00 -2.59
CA PHE A 132 -6.02 13.71 -3.21
C PHE A 132 -7.06 13.85 -4.32
N GLN A 133 -6.80 13.20 -5.43
CA GLN A 133 -7.66 13.20 -6.60
C GLN A 133 -8.30 11.83 -6.79
N GLN A 134 -9.46 11.81 -7.42
CA GLN A 134 -10.17 10.57 -7.74
C GLN A 134 -9.31 9.71 -8.68
N ASP A 135 -9.31 8.40 -8.42
CA ASP A 135 -8.66 7.37 -9.22
C ASP A 135 -7.13 7.55 -9.39
N VAL A 136 -6.52 8.42 -8.60
CA VAL A 136 -5.07 8.60 -8.56
C VAL A 136 -4.48 7.80 -7.41
N ALA A 137 -3.46 7.00 -7.71
CA ALA A 137 -2.69 6.26 -6.70
C ALA A 137 -1.37 6.98 -6.43
N GLN A 138 -1.12 7.32 -5.17
CA GLN A 138 0.09 8.02 -4.75
C GLN A 138 0.82 7.24 -3.67
N THR A 139 2.14 7.13 -3.81
CA THR A 139 3.00 6.57 -2.77
C THR A 139 3.81 7.69 -2.13
N PHE A 140 3.67 7.84 -0.83
CA PHE A 140 4.41 8.78 0.00
C PHE A 140 5.62 8.06 0.58
N VAL A 141 6.79 8.34 0.05
CA VAL A 141 8.06 7.87 0.60
C VAL A 141 8.61 8.94 1.53
N PHE A 142 8.65 8.67 2.82
CA PHE A 142 9.22 9.57 3.81
C PHE A 142 10.68 9.22 4.01
N TYR A 143 11.58 10.13 3.65
CA TYR A 143 13.03 9.91 3.57
C TYR A 143 13.82 11.04 4.21
N GLY A 144 15.12 10.87 4.31
CA GLY A 144 16.07 11.84 4.88
C GLY A 144 16.55 11.40 6.26
N SER A 145 17.14 12.35 7.01
CA SER A 145 17.66 12.08 8.36
C SER A 145 16.79 12.73 9.42
N ALA A 146 16.30 11.92 10.36
CA ALA A 146 15.54 12.39 11.50
C ALA A 146 16.43 13.15 12.48
N ARG A 147 17.67 12.67 12.68
CA ARG A 147 18.65 13.32 13.59
C ARG A 147 19.04 14.71 13.12
N ALA A 148 19.05 14.94 11.81
CA ALA A 148 19.36 16.25 11.23
C ALA A 148 18.11 17.13 11.04
N GLY A 149 16.89 16.65 11.36
CA GLY A 149 15.65 17.38 11.08
C GLY A 149 15.40 17.61 9.59
N ALA A 150 15.95 16.75 8.73
CA ALA A 150 15.97 16.92 7.28
C ALA A 150 15.06 15.90 6.54
N GLN A 151 13.95 15.52 7.17
CA GLN A 151 13.01 14.60 6.55
C GLN A 151 12.15 15.31 5.50
N LYS A 152 11.83 14.58 4.44
CA LYS A 152 11.00 15.06 3.32
C LYS A 152 10.13 13.95 2.77
N PHE A 153 9.11 14.32 2.01
CA PHE A 153 8.33 13.40 1.19
C PHE A 153 8.85 13.39 -0.24
N LEU A 154 9.06 12.20 -0.78
CA LEU A 154 9.09 11.94 -2.21
C LEU A 154 7.75 11.29 -2.57
N ILE A 155 6.98 11.93 -3.44
CA ILE A 155 5.67 11.44 -3.82
C ILE A 155 5.78 10.91 -5.25
N THR A 156 5.42 9.64 -5.42
CA THR A 156 5.32 9.02 -6.74
C THR A 156 3.84 8.78 -7.06
N THR A 157 3.46 9.12 -8.29
CA THR A 157 2.12 8.85 -8.80
C THR A 157 2.16 7.56 -9.59
N ASP A 158 1.34 6.60 -9.18
CA ASP A 158 1.27 5.30 -9.82
C ASP A 158 0.30 5.35 -11.01
N ALA A 159 0.77 4.91 -12.17
CA ALA A 159 -0.02 4.85 -13.42
C ALA A 159 -1.05 3.70 -13.40
N ARG A 160 -1.70 3.49 -12.27
CA ARG A 160 -2.44 2.27 -11.97
C ARG A 160 -3.61 1.99 -12.90
N PRO A 161 -4.53 2.92 -13.20
CA PRO A 161 -5.61 2.61 -14.13
C PRO A 161 -5.19 2.65 -15.60
N ASN A 162 -4.11 3.37 -15.94
CA ASN A 162 -3.77 3.72 -17.32
C ASN A 162 -2.62 2.91 -17.92
N LEU A 163 -1.90 2.11 -17.12
CA LEU A 163 -0.83 1.27 -17.67
C LEU A 163 -1.42 0.04 -18.36
N THR A 164 -1.43 0.07 -19.68
CA THR A 164 -1.80 -1.07 -20.52
C THR A 164 -0.55 -1.82 -20.92
N LEU A 165 -0.48 -3.09 -20.53
CA LEU A 165 0.59 -3.99 -20.91
C LEU A 165 0.09 -4.97 -21.96
N ALA A 166 0.92 -5.25 -22.97
CA ALA A 166 0.64 -6.35 -23.88
C ALA A 166 0.67 -7.69 -23.14
N SER A 167 -0.10 -8.66 -23.63
CA SER A 167 -0.12 -10.02 -23.08
C SER A 167 1.29 -10.61 -23.02
N GLY A 168 1.60 -11.34 -21.98
CA GLY A 168 2.92 -11.91 -21.74
C GLY A 168 3.94 -10.95 -21.14
N ASN A 169 3.55 -9.73 -20.75
CA ASN A 169 4.45 -8.76 -20.17
C ASN A 169 4.05 -8.35 -18.74
N LEU A 170 5.06 -7.89 -17.99
CA LEU A 170 4.94 -7.19 -16.72
C LEU A 170 5.49 -5.77 -16.84
N GLY A 171 5.07 -4.88 -15.95
CA GLY A 171 5.60 -3.53 -15.80
C GLY A 171 6.51 -3.43 -14.58
N PHE A 172 7.65 -2.76 -14.72
CA PHE A 172 8.58 -2.55 -13.63
C PHE A 172 9.15 -1.12 -13.68
N ARG A 173 9.24 -0.48 -12.55
CA ARG A 173 9.98 0.79 -12.36
C ARG A 173 10.75 0.75 -11.05
N THR A 174 11.63 1.72 -10.85
CA THR A 174 12.44 1.81 -9.63
C THR A 174 12.54 3.24 -9.14
N THR A 175 12.53 3.41 -7.81
CA THR A 175 12.86 4.66 -7.13
C THR A 175 14.17 4.46 -6.36
N ASN A 176 15.15 5.32 -6.62
CA ASN A 176 16.45 5.26 -5.97
C ASN A 176 16.51 6.20 -4.76
N LEU A 177 16.59 5.63 -3.54
CA LEU A 177 16.72 6.39 -2.29
C LEU A 177 18.14 6.38 -1.74
N THR A 178 19.12 5.86 -2.51
CA THR A 178 20.55 5.90 -2.15
C THR A 178 21.21 7.20 -2.59
N ALA A 179 22.43 7.45 -2.13
CA ALA A 179 23.13 8.71 -2.42
C ALA A 179 23.68 8.80 -3.85
N GLY A 180 24.02 7.66 -4.48
CA GLY A 180 24.62 7.61 -5.82
C GLY A 180 23.67 7.18 -6.91
N PRO A 181 24.00 7.41 -8.18
CA PRO A 181 23.26 6.88 -9.31
C PRO A 181 23.45 5.36 -9.40
N VAL A 182 22.43 4.67 -9.93
CA VAL A 182 22.41 3.21 -10.01
C VAL A 182 21.93 2.71 -11.38
N ASP A 183 22.36 1.48 -11.71
CA ASP A 183 21.82 0.68 -12.80
C ASP A 183 20.98 -0.46 -12.24
N VAL A 184 19.88 -0.83 -12.90
CA VAL A 184 19.00 -1.90 -12.46
C VAL A 184 18.85 -2.96 -13.54
N TYR A 185 18.98 -4.21 -13.14
CA TYR A 185 18.87 -5.39 -14.02
C TYR A 185 17.72 -6.27 -13.55
N LEU A 186 17.00 -6.84 -14.50
CA LEU A 186 16.06 -7.93 -14.28
C LEU A 186 16.64 -9.19 -14.89
N VAL A 187 17.19 -10.08 -14.06
CA VAL A 187 17.84 -11.29 -14.52
C VAL A 187 16.92 -12.48 -14.32
N PRO A 188 16.60 -13.28 -15.37
CA PRO A 188 15.81 -14.49 -15.22
C PRO A 188 16.50 -15.51 -14.32
N GLY A 189 15.73 -16.16 -13.45
CA GLY A 189 16.22 -17.17 -12.52
C GLY A 189 16.29 -16.69 -11.08
N ALA A 190 16.27 -17.65 -10.16
CA ALA A 190 16.07 -17.40 -8.73
C ALA A 190 17.35 -17.40 -7.90
N THR A 191 18.51 -17.24 -8.45
CA THR A 191 19.70 -17.28 -7.61
C THR A 191 20.19 -15.89 -7.23
N LEU A 192 20.13 -15.59 -5.93
CA LEU A 192 20.79 -14.42 -5.37
C LEU A 192 22.33 -14.51 -5.43
N ALA A 193 22.89 -15.62 -5.88
CA ALA A 193 24.34 -15.84 -5.93
C ALA A 193 25.00 -15.32 -7.21
N ALA A 194 24.24 -15.14 -8.29
CA ALA A 194 24.77 -14.68 -9.55
C ALA A 194 25.16 -13.19 -9.52
N ALA A 195 26.12 -12.80 -10.33
CA ALA A 195 26.34 -11.40 -10.68
C ALA A 195 25.28 -10.93 -11.69
N PRO A 196 24.97 -9.64 -11.75
CA PRO A 196 24.10 -9.12 -12.79
C PRO A 196 24.71 -9.41 -14.17
N SER A 197 23.88 -9.81 -15.11
CA SER A 197 24.28 -10.12 -16.47
C SER A 197 23.35 -9.48 -17.48
N GLY A 198 23.84 -9.24 -18.67
CA GLY A 198 23.07 -8.57 -19.74
C GLY A 198 23.11 -7.04 -19.65
N THR A 199 22.10 -6.41 -20.25
CA THR A 199 21.95 -4.96 -20.25
C THR A 199 21.01 -4.52 -19.12
N PRO A 200 21.34 -3.46 -18.37
CA PRO A 200 20.43 -2.94 -17.38
C PRO A 200 19.12 -2.46 -18.05
N VAL A 201 18.00 -2.75 -17.40
CA VAL A 201 16.68 -2.30 -17.85
C VAL A 201 16.41 -0.85 -17.47
N ILE A 202 17.12 -0.33 -16.47
CA ILE A 202 17.12 1.07 -16.06
C ILE A 202 18.58 1.48 -15.86
N THR A 203 19.01 2.55 -16.52
CA THR A 203 20.41 3.00 -16.48
C THR A 203 20.52 4.36 -15.80
N ASN A 204 21.60 4.55 -15.04
CA ASN A 204 22.01 5.82 -14.47
C ASN A 204 20.85 6.53 -13.72
N LEU A 205 20.07 5.78 -12.94
CA LEU A 205 18.98 6.34 -12.16
C LEU A 205 19.54 7.19 -11.02
N ALA A 206 19.38 8.50 -11.12
CA ALA A 206 19.91 9.44 -10.13
C ALA A 206 19.32 9.20 -8.72
N SER A 207 20.04 9.67 -7.70
CA SER A 207 19.51 9.73 -6.33
C SER A 207 18.18 10.46 -6.29
N LEU A 208 17.21 9.93 -5.54
CA LEU A 208 15.82 10.40 -5.44
C LEU A 208 15.05 10.40 -6.77
N GLY A 209 15.63 9.81 -7.81
CA GLY A 209 14.97 9.62 -9.09
C GLY A 209 13.99 8.44 -9.05
N THR A 210 12.91 8.55 -9.82
CA THR A 210 11.99 7.46 -10.15
C THR A 210 12.00 7.27 -11.65
N SER A 211 12.25 6.04 -12.11
CA SER A 211 12.22 5.73 -13.54
C SER A 211 10.79 5.72 -14.09
N SER A 212 10.65 5.82 -15.40
CA SER A 212 9.43 5.38 -16.07
C SER A 212 9.27 3.86 -15.91
N TYR A 213 8.05 3.35 -16.13
CA TYR A 213 7.84 1.91 -16.23
C TYR A 213 8.52 1.36 -17.48
N VAL A 214 9.31 0.31 -17.28
CA VAL A 214 9.80 -0.53 -18.37
C VAL A 214 8.88 -1.74 -18.51
N THR A 215 8.67 -2.16 -19.76
CA THR A 215 7.92 -3.37 -20.07
C THR A 215 8.89 -4.51 -20.23
N GLN A 216 8.67 -5.60 -19.49
CA GLN A 216 9.50 -6.79 -19.51
C GLN A 216 8.62 -8.01 -19.79
N ALA A 217 9.08 -8.94 -20.62
CA ALA A 217 8.42 -10.23 -20.78
C ALA A 217 8.31 -10.93 -19.41
N VAL A 218 7.22 -11.65 -19.15
CA VAL A 218 7.15 -12.47 -17.93
C VAL A 218 8.23 -13.53 -17.95
N ALA A 219 8.77 -13.88 -16.78
CA ALA A 219 9.80 -14.90 -16.68
C ALA A 219 9.27 -16.27 -17.12
N ALA A 220 9.99 -16.92 -18.03
CA ALA A 220 9.67 -18.28 -18.47
C ALA A 220 10.14 -19.34 -17.45
N ALA A 221 11.18 -19.04 -16.68
CA ALA A 221 11.74 -19.95 -15.69
C ALA A 221 10.81 -20.10 -14.48
N THR A 222 10.89 -21.26 -13.81
CA THR A 222 10.12 -21.54 -12.59
C THR A 222 10.40 -20.52 -11.48
N ASP A 223 11.52 -19.87 -11.53
CA ASP A 223 12.08 -19.07 -10.45
C ASP A 223 11.84 -17.54 -10.60
N GLY A 224 11.28 -17.07 -11.70
CA GLY A 224 10.97 -15.65 -11.91
C GLY A 224 12.19 -14.78 -12.22
N TYR A 225 12.18 -13.54 -11.74
CA TYR A 225 13.27 -12.57 -11.89
C TYR A 225 13.97 -12.26 -10.58
N THR A 226 15.29 -12.06 -10.66
CA THR A 226 16.07 -11.39 -9.64
C THR A 226 16.31 -9.94 -10.08
N VAL A 227 16.00 -9.00 -9.22
CA VAL A 227 16.36 -7.59 -9.38
C VAL A 227 17.76 -7.40 -8.83
N PHE A 228 18.71 -6.97 -9.64
CA PHE A 228 20.03 -6.52 -9.21
C PHE A 228 20.16 -5.02 -9.39
N VAL A 229 20.77 -4.39 -8.43
CA VAL A 229 21.12 -2.97 -8.44
C VAL A 229 22.62 -2.84 -8.31
N THR A 230 23.23 -2.10 -9.21
CA THR A 230 24.67 -1.83 -9.20
C THR A 230 24.92 -0.33 -9.19
N ASP A 231 26.15 0.07 -8.88
CA ASP A 231 26.60 1.44 -9.17
C ASP A 231 26.52 1.70 -10.67
N ALA A 232 26.08 2.91 -11.06
CA ALA A 232 25.90 3.27 -12.45
C ALA A 232 27.19 3.14 -13.26
N GLY A 233 27.13 2.42 -14.38
CA GLY A 233 28.27 2.17 -15.26
C GLY A 233 29.27 1.15 -14.72
N ALA A 234 28.97 0.48 -13.60
CA ALA A 234 29.80 -0.54 -12.99
C ALA A 234 28.98 -1.79 -12.64
N LEU A 235 29.66 -2.93 -12.44
CA LEU A 235 29.04 -4.14 -11.95
C LEU A 235 29.17 -4.33 -10.43
N THR A 236 29.52 -3.26 -9.72
CA THR A 236 29.59 -3.26 -8.26
C THR A 236 28.20 -3.41 -7.69
N LEU A 237 27.93 -4.52 -7.02
CA LEU A 237 26.60 -4.82 -6.47
C LEU A 237 26.27 -3.88 -5.30
N VAL A 238 25.19 -3.13 -5.42
CA VAL A 238 24.61 -2.30 -4.36
C VAL A 238 23.56 -3.09 -3.58
N ALA A 239 22.61 -3.71 -4.28
CA ALA A 239 21.52 -4.47 -3.65
C ALA A 239 20.92 -5.49 -4.61
N ARG A 240 20.16 -6.45 -4.06
CA ARG A 240 19.43 -7.43 -4.86
C ARG A 240 18.23 -7.97 -4.12
N VAL A 241 17.22 -8.41 -4.86
CA VAL A 241 16.01 -9.05 -4.32
C VAL A 241 15.39 -9.99 -5.35
N LEU A 242 14.78 -11.07 -4.87
CA LEU A 242 13.93 -11.93 -5.71
C LEU A 242 12.57 -11.27 -5.88
N MET A 243 12.09 -11.17 -7.12
CA MET A 243 10.70 -10.80 -7.37
C MET A 243 9.78 -11.96 -7.00
N PRO A 244 8.59 -11.65 -6.41
CA PRO A 244 7.59 -12.69 -6.21
C PRO A 244 7.28 -13.37 -7.56
N VAL A 245 7.15 -14.67 -7.56
CA VAL A 245 6.79 -15.42 -8.79
C VAL A 245 5.33 -15.23 -9.17
N GLY A 246 4.48 -14.99 -8.17
CA GLY A 246 3.03 -14.84 -8.34
C GLY A 246 2.32 -16.19 -8.49
N ALA A 247 1.01 -16.11 -8.61
CA ALA A 247 0.15 -17.26 -8.87
C ALA A 247 -0.86 -16.91 -9.96
N ALA A 248 -0.99 -17.78 -10.94
CA ALA A 248 -2.07 -17.68 -11.92
C ALA A 248 -3.41 -17.93 -11.24
N LEU A 249 -4.48 -17.50 -11.90
CA LEU A 249 -5.85 -17.84 -11.51
C LEU A 249 -5.97 -19.33 -11.20
N VAL A 250 -6.42 -19.65 -10.01
CA VAL A 250 -6.78 -21.02 -9.68
C VAL A 250 -8.22 -21.21 -10.20
N PRO A 251 -8.48 -22.18 -11.08
CA PRO A 251 -9.84 -22.46 -11.54
C PRO A 251 -10.74 -22.69 -10.33
N ALA A 252 -11.98 -22.17 -10.40
CA ALA A 252 -12.94 -22.39 -9.34
C ALA A 252 -13.11 -23.91 -9.11
N VAL A 253 -12.90 -24.32 -7.87
CA VAL A 253 -13.17 -25.72 -7.49
C VAL A 253 -14.70 -25.90 -7.54
N PRO A 254 -15.23 -26.92 -8.23
CA PRO A 254 -16.68 -27.17 -8.26
C PRO A 254 -17.25 -27.24 -6.83
N GLY A 255 -18.24 -26.39 -6.54
CA GLY A 255 -18.89 -26.31 -5.22
C GLY A 255 -18.29 -25.28 -4.25
N VAL A 256 -17.20 -24.59 -4.62
CA VAL A 256 -16.67 -23.45 -3.89
C VAL A 256 -17.01 -22.18 -4.64
N SER A 257 -17.84 -21.33 -4.05
CA SER A 257 -18.13 -20.01 -4.64
C SER A 257 -16.92 -19.10 -4.45
N GLY A 258 -16.29 -18.69 -5.52
CA GLY A 258 -15.21 -17.72 -5.54
C GLY A 258 -14.02 -18.23 -6.34
N GLN A 259 -13.72 -17.51 -7.40
CA GLN A 259 -12.47 -17.65 -8.14
C GLN A 259 -11.43 -16.82 -7.38
N LEU A 260 -10.28 -17.40 -7.06
CA LEU A 260 -9.18 -16.63 -6.47
C LEU A 260 -8.58 -15.73 -7.56
N ASP A 261 -8.51 -14.44 -7.31
CA ASP A 261 -7.85 -13.50 -8.20
C ASP A 261 -6.37 -13.88 -8.37
N PRO A 262 -5.79 -13.64 -9.56
CA PRO A 262 -4.38 -13.88 -9.76
C PRO A 262 -3.55 -12.98 -8.85
N VAL A 263 -2.50 -13.57 -8.27
CA VAL A 263 -1.54 -12.83 -7.44
C VAL A 263 -0.40 -12.33 -8.32
N ALA A 264 -0.13 -11.01 -8.28
CA ALA A 264 0.93 -10.40 -9.05
C ALA A 264 2.29 -11.09 -8.81
N GLY A 265 3.02 -11.26 -9.88
CA GLY A 265 4.34 -11.87 -9.84
C GLY A 265 5.09 -11.74 -11.14
N SER A 266 6.38 -12.03 -11.10
CA SER A 266 7.29 -11.95 -12.25
C SER A 266 6.94 -12.93 -13.39
N ARG A 267 6.09 -13.92 -13.12
CA ARG A 267 5.59 -14.89 -14.10
C ARG A 267 4.14 -14.62 -14.54
N ILE A 268 3.50 -13.60 -13.97
CA ILE A 268 2.08 -13.33 -14.21
C ILE A 268 1.93 -12.08 -15.07
N SER A 269 1.39 -12.28 -16.26
CA SER A 269 1.13 -11.20 -17.22
C SER A 269 0.20 -10.13 -16.62
N GLY A 270 0.50 -8.88 -16.89
CA GLY A 270 -0.27 -7.74 -16.37
C GLY A 270 0.13 -7.29 -14.97
N SER A 271 1.07 -7.98 -14.31
CA SER A 271 1.63 -7.54 -13.02
C SER A 271 2.44 -6.26 -13.18
N VAL A 272 2.33 -5.32 -12.23
CA VAL A 272 3.09 -4.08 -12.21
C VAL A 272 3.74 -3.88 -10.85
N PHE A 273 5.04 -3.55 -10.87
CA PHE A 273 5.85 -3.41 -9.67
C PHE A 273 6.61 -2.08 -9.64
N THR A 274 6.83 -1.57 -8.42
CA THR A 274 7.85 -0.56 -8.14
C THR A 274 8.87 -1.13 -7.16
N GLY A 275 10.15 -1.05 -7.53
CA GLY A 275 11.28 -1.29 -6.64
C GLY A 275 11.72 -0.01 -5.94
N TYR A 276 11.97 -0.07 -4.64
CA TYR A 276 12.56 1.01 -3.86
C TYR A 276 13.93 0.59 -3.38
N ILE A 277 14.97 1.33 -3.78
CA ILE A 277 16.35 1.05 -3.40
C ILE A 277 16.67 1.89 -2.17
N PHE A 278 16.78 1.23 -1.02
CA PHE A 278 17.00 1.89 0.27
C PHE A 278 18.49 1.96 0.62
N PRO A 279 18.94 3.03 1.29
CA PRO A 279 20.25 3.09 1.91
C PRO A 279 20.34 2.07 3.08
N PRO A 280 21.55 1.80 3.61
CA PRO A 280 21.69 1.08 4.88
C PRO A 280 21.09 1.89 6.03
N SER A 281 20.73 1.23 7.13
CA SER A 281 20.35 1.91 8.36
C SER A 281 21.58 2.57 9.01
N VAL A 282 21.34 3.66 9.76
CA VAL A 282 22.42 4.33 10.50
C VAL A 282 22.72 3.53 11.77
N ALA A 283 24.00 3.24 11.97
CA ALA A 283 24.46 2.50 13.14
C ALA A 283 24.05 3.20 14.45
N GLY A 284 23.62 2.41 15.44
CA GLY A 284 23.16 2.91 16.74
C GLY A 284 21.84 3.67 16.70
N SER A 285 21.11 3.63 15.58
CA SER A 285 19.73 4.15 15.50
C SER A 285 18.73 3.12 16.02
N LYS A 286 17.46 3.57 16.18
CA LYS A 286 16.31 2.68 16.45
C LYS A 286 15.71 2.07 15.20
N ALA A 287 16.27 2.36 14.03
CA ALA A 287 15.86 1.72 12.80
C ALA A 287 16.13 0.21 12.86
N ALA A 288 15.34 -0.57 12.15
CA ALA A 288 15.66 -1.98 11.96
C ALA A 288 17.06 -2.12 11.37
N VAL A 289 17.81 -3.14 11.82
CA VAL A 289 19.22 -3.29 11.44
C VAL A 289 19.34 -3.80 10.00
N PHE A 290 19.77 -2.92 9.13
CA PHE A 290 20.11 -3.23 7.73
C PHE A 290 21.51 -2.69 7.44
N ALA A 291 22.53 -3.53 7.59
CA ALA A 291 23.92 -3.13 7.44
C ALA A 291 24.30 -2.74 5.99
N ALA A 292 23.53 -3.19 5.00
CA ALA A 292 23.75 -2.91 3.59
C ALA A 292 22.52 -2.25 2.95
N PRO A 293 22.68 -1.59 1.80
CA PRO A 293 21.55 -1.17 0.97
C PRO A 293 20.64 -2.36 0.63
N GLY A 294 19.40 -2.10 0.27
CA GLY A 294 18.45 -3.17 -0.07
C GLY A 294 17.36 -2.69 -1.01
N VAL A 295 16.64 -3.63 -1.60
CA VAL A 295 15.49 -3.36 -2.46
C VAL A 295 14.24 -3.89 -1.80
N GLY A 296 13.22 -3.04 -1.70
CA GLY A 296 11.85 -3.43 -1.38
C GLY A 296 10.98 -3.35 -2.62
N LEU A 297 10.07 -4.29 -2.80
CA LEU A 297 9.16 -4.34 -3.94
C LEU A 297 7.74 -4.05 -3.49
N THR A 298 7.02 -3.26 -4.26
CA THR A 298 5.57 -3.06 -4.09
C THR A 298 4.83 -3.54 -5.33
N ILE A 299 3.62 -4.05 -5.12
CA ILE A 299 2.69 -4.35 -6.20
C ILE A 299 1.87 -3.08 -6.45
N ASP A 300 1.97 -2.54 -7.65
CA ASP A 300 1.21 -1.36 -8.06
C ASP A 300 -0.11 -1.75 -8.75
N LYS A 301 -0.10 -2.87 -9.46
CA LYS A 301 -1.28 -3.42 -10.11
C LYS A 301 -1.25 -4.93 -10.07
N ASN A 302 -2.35 -5.53 -9.64
CA ASN A 302 -2.60 -6.95 -9.83
C ASN A 302 -3.02 -7.22 -11.29
N PRO A 303 -2.71 -8.40 -11.82
CA PRO A 303 -3.22 -8.80 -13.12
C PRO A 303 -4.76 -8.75 -13.11
N PRO A 304 -5.39 -8.48 -14.27
CA PRO A 304 -6.85 -8.54 -14.34
C PRO A 304 -7.33 -9.97 -14.07
N ALA A 305 -8.47 -10.09 -13.40
CA ALA A 305 -9.22 -11.35 -13.38
C ALA A 305 -9.58 -11.69 -14.81
N SER A 306 -9.31 -12.89 -15.26
CA SER A 306 -9.61 -13.38 -16.62
C SER A 306 -11.07 -13.80 -16.73
#